data_d22245b6ec2644fe96b460223bd22837
#
_entry.id   d22245b6ec2644fe96b460223bd22837
#
_cell.length_a   1.000
_cell.length_b   1.000
_cell.length_c   1.000
_cell.angle_alpha   90.00
_cell.angle_beta   90.00
_cell.angle_gamma   90.00
#
_symmetry.space_group_name_H-M   'P 1'
#
loop_
_entity.id
_entity.type
_entity.pdbx_description
1 polymer ?
#
loop_
_entity_poly.entity_id
_entity_poly.type
_entity_poly.pdbx_seq_one_letter_code
_entity_poly.pdbx_strand_id
1 'polypeptide(L)'
;MIDFGLPDYPRSTARLAPSRPVVLCLSGHDPSGGAGLQADIEALLAQGCHAAPTVTALTVQDTVDVSDFRVLDRDWVLAQAHAVIADMPVAA
;
A
#
# COMPACT_ATOMS: atom_id res chain seq x y z
N MET A 1 -1.08 -19.06 3.35
CA MET A 1 -1.71 -17.77 3.02
C MET A 1 -2.77 -17.46 4.03
N ILE A 2 -2.86 -16.21 4.48
CA ILE A 2 -3.91 -15.79 5.39
C ILE A 2 -5.19 -15.61 4.58
N ASP A 3 -6.27 -16.29 5.02
CA ASP A 3 -7.60 -16.08 4.46
C ASP A 3 -8.29 -14.96 5.24
N PHE A 4 -8.58 -13.85 4.58
CA PHE A 4 -9.25 -12.71 5.19
C PHE A 4 -10.77 -12.79 5.10
N GLY A 5 -11.33 -13.89 4.55
CA GLY A 5 -12.78 -14.00 4.33
C GLY A 5 -13.32 -13.00 3.33
N LEU A 6 -12.46 -12.42 2.51
CA LEU A 6 -12.87 -11.49 1.47
C LEU A 6 -13.41 -12.25 0.25
N PRO A 7 -14.41 -11.69 -0.44
CA PRO A 7 -14.88 -12.30 -1.67
C PRO A 7 -13.78 -12.29 -2.74
N ASP A 8 -13.81 -13.29 -3.61
CA ASP A 8 -12.96 -13.29 -4.79
C ASP A 8 -13.42 -12.18 -5.75
N TYR A 9 -12.48 -11.32 -6.10
CA TYR A 9 -12.72 -10.32 -7.11
C TYR A 9 -12.19 -10.79 -8.47
N PRO A 10 -12.93 -10.55 -9.55
CA PRO A 10 -12.41 -10.84 -10.88
C PRO A 10 -11.10 -10.08 -11.09
N ARG A 11 -10.07 -10.80 -11.50
CA ARG A 11 -8.80 -10.17 -11.85
C ARG A 11 -8.94 -9.50 -13.20
N SER A 12 -8.64 -8.21 -13.25
CA SER A 12 -8.67 -7.46 -14.49
C SER A 12 -7.27 -7.41 -15.09
N THR A 13 -7.11 -7.93 -16.31
CA THR A 13 -5.85 -7.80 -17.04
C THR A 13 -5.55 -6.34 -17.39
N ALA A 14 -6.55 -5.49 -17.45
CA ALA A 14 -6.36 -4.06 -17.72
C ALA A 14 -5.61 -3.35 -16.58
N ARG A 15 -5.73 -3.83 -15.32
CA ARG A 15 -4.98 -3.29 -14.19
C ARG A 15 -3.50 -3.66 -14.25
N LEU A 16 -3.18 -4.69 -14.99
CA LEU A 16 -1.82 -5.18 -15.16
C LEU A 16 -1.18 -4.63 -16.43
N ALA A 17 -1.76 -3.57 -17.01
CA ALA A 17 -1.19 -2.94 -18.18
C ALA A 17 0.28 -2.59 -17.89
N PRO A 18 1.23 -3.12 -18.67
CA PRO A 18 2.65 -3.09 -18.32
C PRO A 18 3.31 -1.73 -18.50
N SER A 19 2.54 -0.70 -18.90
CA SER A 19 3.06 0.66 -19.12
C SER A 19 3.52 1.35 -17.85
N ARG A 20 3.12 0.85 -16.67
CA ARG A 20 3.51 1.44 -15.38
C ARG A 20 4.22 0.41 -14.52
N PRO A 21 5.48 0.69 -14.13
CA PRO A 21 6.13 -0.15 -13.14
C PRO A 21 5.37 -0.16 -11.83
N VAL A 22 5.20 -1.33 -11.25
CA VAL A 22 4.57 -1.49 -9.94
C VAL A 22 5.62 -1.39 -8.87
N VAL A 23 5.42 -0.48 -7.92
CA VAL A 23 6.33 -0.27 -6.79
C VAL A 23 5.60 -0.58 -5.49
N LEU A 24 6.14 -1.53 -4.74
CA LEU A 24 5.63 -1.88 -3.42
C LEU A 24 6.05 -0.80 -2.42
N CYS A 25 5.08 -0.21 -1.73
CA CYS A 25 5.32 0.79 -0.70
C CYS A 25 4.96 0.20 0.66
N LEU A 26 5.83 0.41 1.64
CA LEU A 26 5.57 0.01 3.02
C LEU A 26 5.69 1.25 3.90
N SER A 27 4.57 1.76 4.38
CA SER A 27 4.58 2.92 5.26
C SER A 27 3.28 3.04 6.06
N GLY A 28 3.25 4.01 6.97
CA GLY A 28 2.09 4.27 7.79
C GLY A 28 1.01 5.03 7.05
N HIS A 29 -0.18 4.99 7.59
CA HIS A 29 -1.32 5.77 7.12
C HIS A 29 -1.37 7.10 7.86
N ASP A 30 -1.28 8.19 7.12
CA ASP A 30 -1.47 9.55 7.62
C ASP A 30 -2.86 10.04 7.18
N PRO A 31 -3.81 10.23 8.11
CA PRO A 31 -5.16 10.66 7.76
C PRO A 31 -5.23 12.07 7.17
N SER A 32 -4.18 12.90 7.38
CA SER A 32 -4.12 14.23 6.75
C SER A 32 -3.67 14.16 5.29
N GLY A 33 -3.10 13.03 4.86
CA GLY A 33 -2.61 12.85 3.50
C GLY A 33 -1.27 13.50 3.21
N GLY A 34 -0.60 14.09 4.20
CA GLY A 34 0.65 14.83 4.01
C GLY A 34 1.91 13.98 4.03
N ALA A 35 1.80 12.75 4.49
CA ALA A 35 2.93 11.83 4.63
C ALA A 35 2.49 10.39 4.41
N GLY A 36 3.37 9.44 4.69
CA GLY A 36 3.06 8.01 4.64
C GLY A 36 2.63 7.53 3.27
N LEU A 37 1.67 6.61 3.24
CA LEU A 37 1.22 5.98 2.01
C LEU A 37 0.70 6.98 0.97
N GLN A 38 -0.05 7.98 1.39
CA GLN A 38 -0.59 8.97 0.46
C GLN A 38 0.52 9.74 -0.25
N ALA A 39 1.54 10.14 0.49
CA ALA A 39 2.70 10.81 -0.10
C ALA A 39 3.45 9.91 -1.07
N ASP A 40 3.62 8.63 -0.72
CA ASP A 40 4.25 7.64 -1.60
C ASP A 40 3.46 7.44 -2.89
N ILE A 41 2.13 7.29 -2.78
CA ILE A 41 1.24 7.11 -3.93
C ILE A 41 1.35 8.31 -4.87
N GLU A 42 1.27 9.52 -4.33
CA GLU A 42 1.35 10.75 -5.13
C GLU A 42 2.71 10.90 -5.82
N ALA A 43 3.79 10.63 -5.10
CA ALA A 43 5.15 10.72 -5.64
C ALA A 43 5.39 9.71 -6.76
N LEU A 44 4.97 8.47 -6.55
CA LEU A 44 5.14 7.42 -7.54
C LEU A 44 4.26 7.65 -8.77
N LEU A 45 3.04 8.12 -8.58
CA LEU A 45 2.16 8.48 -9.69
C LEU A 45 2.78 9.58 -10.54
N ALA A 46 3.39 10.58 -9.92
CA ALA A 46 4.09 11.67 -10.61
C ALA A 46 5.28 11.15 -11.43
N GLN A 47 5.86 10.02 -11.05
CA GLN A 47 6.96 9.37 -11.78
C GLN A 47 6.47 8.33 -12.81
N GLY A 48 5.18 8.24 -13.02
CA GLY A 48 4.61 7.28 -13.97
C GLY A 48 4.55 5.84 -13.43
N CYS A 49 4.65 5.65 -12.13
CA CYS A 49 4.59 4.34 -11.49
C CYS A 49 3.21 4.09 -10.89
N HIS A 50 2.90 2.80 -10.71
CA HIS A 50 1.75 2.38 -9.92
C HIS A 50 2.22 2.00 -8.52
N ALA A 51 1.69 2.67 -7.51
CA ALA A 51 1.98 2.34 -6.12
C ALA A 51 1.10 1.19 -5.65
N ALA A 52 1.71 0.18 -5.04
CA ALA A 52 1.01 -0.90 -4.36
C ALA A 52 1.25 -0.74 -2.85
N PRO A 53 0.32 -0.10 -2.11
CA PRO A 53 0.58 0.31 -0.74
C PRO A 53 0.33 -0.81 0.27
N THR A 54 1.32 -1.06 1.12
CA THR A 54 1.22 -1.93 2.28
C THR A 54 1.25 -1.07 3.54
N VAL A 55 0.21 -1.19 4.36
CA VAL A 55 0.08 -0.41 5.59
C VAL A 55 0.90 -1.05 6.70
N THR A 56 1.80 -0.28 7.32
CA THR A 56 2.60 -0.75 8.46
C THR A 56 2.10 -0.24 9.80
N ALA A 57 1.41 0.88 9.80
CA ALA A 57 0.87 1.50 11.02
C ALA A 57 -0.31 2.40 10.68
N LEU A 58 -1.21 2.54 11.63
CA LEU A 58 -2.27 3.55 11.60
C LEU A 58 -1.85 4.69 12.51
N THR A 59 -2.18 5.91 12.14
CA THR A 59 -1.90 7.08 12.98
C THR A 59 -3.15 7.92 13.18
N VAL A 60 -3.15 8.65 14.27
CA VAL A 60 -4.09 9.74 14.53
C VAL A 60 -3.26 11.01 14.54
N GLN A 61 -3.30 11.74 13.45
CA GLN A 61 -2.48 12.91 13.27
C GLN A 61 -3.16 13.93 12.38
N ASP A 62 -2.70 15.15 12.49
CA ASP A 62 -3.03 16.24 11.58
C ASP A 62 -1.75 16.80 10.95
N THR A 63 -1.81 18.00 10.39
CA THR A 63 -0.65 18.60 9.73
C THR A 63 0.40 19.15 10.70
N VAL A 64 0.12 19.12 11.98
CA VAL A 64 0.96 19.72 13.04
C VAL A 64 1.60 18.66 13.91
N ASP A 65 0.84 17.64 14.30
CA ASP A 65 1.29 16.71 15.35
C ASP A 65 0.68 15.32 15.17
N VAL A 66 1.34 14.33 15.77
CA VAL A 66 0.86 12.96 15.89
C VAL A 66 0.38 12.75 17.31
N SER A 67 -0.91 12.48 17.49
CA SER A 67 -1.50 12.28 18.82
C SER A 67 -1.54 10.82 19.25
N ASP A 68 -1.57 9.89 18.31
CA ASP A 68 -1.58 8.45 18.61
C ASP A 68 -1.14 7.65 17.39
N PHE A 69 -0.73 6.41 17.61
CA PHE A 69 -0.42 5.50 16.52
C PHE A 69 -0.58 4.05 16.96
N ARG A 70 -0.80 3.19 15.99
CA ARG A 70 -0.88 1.74 16.20
C ARG A 70 -0.11 1.02 15.11
N VAL A 71 0.91 0.28 15.51
CA VAL A 71 1.70 -0.55 14.61
C VAL A 71 0.92 -1.83 14.32
N LEU A 72 0.86 -2.21 13.06
CA LEU A 72 0.26 -3.47 12.67
C LEU A 72 1.22 -4.63 12.97
N ASP A 73 0.66 -5.81 13.24
CA ASP A 73 1.44 -7.01 13.45
C ASP A 73 2.29 -7.32 12.21
N ARG A 74 3.49 -7.82 12.47
CA ARG A 74 4.41 -8.25 11.41
C ARG A 74 3.73 -9.16 10.39
N ASP A 75 2.94 -10.14 10.84
CA ASP A 75 2.28 -11.09 9.96
C ASP A 75 1.27 -10.42 9.04
N TRP A 76 0.56 -9.41 9.52
CA TRP A 76 -0.36 -8.62 8.70
C TRP A 76 0.37 -7.82 7.63
N VAL A 77 1.49 -7.22 7.98
CA VAL A 77 2.31 -6.46 7.02
C VAL A 77 2.85 -7.38 5.94
N LEU A 78 3.40 -8.52 6.33
CA LEU A 78 3.93 -9.51 5.39
C LEU A 78 2.84 -10.09 4.49
N ALA A 79 1.65 -10.36 5.05
CA ALA A 79 0.53 -10.89 4.27
C ALA A 79 0.08 -9.93 3.18
N GLN A 80 0.02 -8.63 3.47
CA GLN A 80 -0.31 -7.62 2.46
C GLN A 80 0.73 -7.61 1.33
N ALA A 81 2.00 -7.58 1.68
CA ALA A 81 3.08 -7.54 0.70
C ALA A 81 3.10 -8.82 -0.16
N HIS A 82 2.96 -9.98 0.46
CA HIS A 82 2.94 -11.26 -0.25
C HIS A 82 1.76 -11.37 -1.21
N ALA A 83 0.60 -10.88 -0.82
CA ALA A 83 -0.59 -10.88 -1.69
C ALA A 83 -0.34 -10.09 -2.98
N VAL A 84 0.31 -8.95 -2.87
CA VAL A 84 0.66 -8.12 -4.03
C VAL A 84 1.73 -8.79 -4.88
N ILE A 85 2.80 -9.26 -4.26
CA ILE A 85 3.92 -9.90 -4.98
C ILE A 85 3.44 -11.15 -5.73
N ALA A 86 2.51 -11.90 -5.16
CA ALA A 86 1.97 -13.09 -5.80
C ALA A 86 1.06 -12.78 -7.00
N ASP A 87 0.50 -11.58 -7.07
CA ASP A 87 -0.51 -11.21 -8.06
C ASP A 87 0.02 -10.26 -9.15
N MET A 88 0.90 -9.33 -8.78
CA MET A 88 1.33 -8.25 -9.66
C MET A 88 2.83 -8.35 -9.99
N PRO A 89 3.24 -7.90 -11.19
CA PRO A 89 4.66 -7.87 -11.56
C PRO A 89 5.37 -6.70 -10.86
N VAL A 90 5.71 -6.88 -9.60
CA VAL A 90 6.39 -5.86 -8.81
C VAL A 90 7.80 -5.63 -9.34
N ALA A 91 8.10 -4.38 -9.72
CA ALA A 91 9.40 -3.98 -10.24
C ALA A 91 10.38 -3.57 -9.14
N ALA A 92 9.85 -3.02 -8.05
CA ALA A 92 10.67 -2.58 -6.92
C ALA A 92 9.85 -2.54 -5.63
#